data_7acf42232d4d4a46836416546505e8c4
#
_entry.id   7acf42232d4d4a46836416546505e8c4
#
_cell.length_a   1.000
_cell.length_b   1.000
_cell.length_c   1.000
_cell.angle_alpha   90.00
_cell.angle_beta   90.00
_cell.angle_gamma   90.00
#
_symmetry.space_group_name_H-M   'P 1'
#
loop_
_entity.id
_entity.type
_entity.pdbx_description
1 polymer ?
#
loop_
_entity_poly.entity_id
_entity_poly.type
_entity_poly.pdbx_seq_one_letter_code
_entity_poly.pdbx_strand_id
1 'polypeptide(L)'
;MRNITQIYNTFHAAEFCSQKTKGYVTVPLNNVNSGRAPEGADYLAFYYATVDRYNGILMAANDFNYDLFEGKMLGEAYGQDYAHINRNYLAFNPIYALDGEQIGDALLSDTHVNILLPKSKEYRRDEVRERGASWGNSGDVNIVLYDDKASDIYSYNASTGLGGNGALPAPILVVKEGDLLDGLFIEAWCSQGAYFLYVPTDDPYAELLPILRETGIDAATVSTPTVPSCTS
;
A
#
# COMPACT_ATOMS: atom_id res chain seq x y z
N MET A 1 21.65 12.51 -20.65
CA MET A 1 22.33 11.21 -20.40
C MET A 1 21.88 10.74 -19.03
N ARG A 2 21.11 9.63 -18.93
CA ARG A 2 20.84 9.01 -17.63
C ARG A 2 22.16 8.54 -17.04
N ASN A 3 22.41 8.88 -15.78
CA ASN A 3 23.63 8.49 -15.09
C ASN A 3 23.66 6.96 -14.98
N ILE A 4 24.79 6.31 -15.27
CA ILE A 4 24.97 4.85 -15.18
C ILE A 4 24.53 4.32 -13.80
N THR A 5 24.76 5.09 -12.74
CA THR A 5 24.32 4.76 -11.37
C THR A 5 22.79 4.70 -11.26
N GLN A 6 22.03 5.58 -11.93
CA GLN A 6 20.57 5.53 -11.93
C GLN A 6 20.05 4.30 -12.67
N ILE A 7 20.68 3.95 -13.80
CA ILE A 7 20.33 2.74 -14.55
C ILE A 7 20.58 1.50 -13.68
N TYR A 8 21.75 1.42 -13.03
CA TYR A 8 22.11 0.32 -12.14
C TYR A 8 21.13 0.17 -10.98
N ASN A 9 20.81 1.28 -10.29
CA ASN A 9 19.84 1.26 -9.18
C ASN A 9 18.44 0.86 -9.63
N THR A 10 18.01 1.26 -10.83
CA THR A 10 16.71 0.86 -11.40
C THR A 10 16.64 -0.63 -11.66
N PHE A 11 17.69 -1.24 -12.23
CA PHE A 11 17.75 -2.68 -12.46
C PHE A 11 17.75 -3.49 -11.16
N HIS A 12 18.53 -3.08 -10.16
CA HIS A 12 18.55 -3.77 -8.85
C HIS A 12 17.21 -3.65 -8.10
N ALA A 13 16.57 -2.51 -8.16
CA ALA A 13 15.25 -2.33 -7.55
C ALA A 13 14.19 -3.19 -8.23
N ALA A 14 14.22 -3.31 -9.56
CA ALA A 14 13.30 -4.15 -10.31
C ALA A 14 13.51 -5.65 -10.00
N GLU A 15 14.76 -6.09 -9.92
CA GLU A 15 15.10 -7.48 -9.54
C GLU A 15 14.67 -7.78 -8.11
N PHE A 16 14.98 -6.91 -7.15
CA PHE A 16 14.55 -7.03 -5.76
C PHE A 16 13.03 -7.13 -5.65
N CYS A 17 12.31 -6.23 -6.32
CA CYS A 17 10.85 -6.24 -6.31
C CYS A 17 10.29 -7.55 -6.90
N SER A 18 10.78 -7.99 -8.06
CA SER A 18 10.33 -9.21 -8.70
C SER A 18 10.57 -10.46 -7.84
N GLN A 19 11.69 -10.52 -7.13
CA GLN A 19 11.97 -11.61 -6.19
C GLN A 19 11.03 -11.55 -4.99
N LYS A 20 10.82 -10.37 -4.41
CA LYS A 20 10.02 -10.18 -3.22
C LYS A 20 8.53 -10.40 -3.46
N THR A 21 8.02 -10.04 -4.62
CA THR A 21 6.60 -10.22 -5.00
C THR A 21 6.31 -11.57 -5.66
N LYS A 22 7.27 -12.50 -5.70
CA LYS A 22 7.05 -13.83 -6.28
C LYS A 22 5.90 -14.57 -5.57
N GLY A 23 4.91 -15.00 -6.34
CA GLY A 23 3.70 -15.65 -5.82
C GLY A 23 2.61 -14.69 -5.35
N TYR A 24 2.87 -13.38 -5.36
CA TYR A 24 1.84 -12.38 -5.14
C TYR A 24 1.16 -11.99 -6.45
N VAL A 25 -0.13 -11.73 -6.36
CA VAL A 25 -0.95 -11.24 -7.48
C VAL A 25 -1.79 -10.06 -7.04
N THR A 26 -2.01 -9.11 -7.93
CA THR A 26 -3.04 -8.09 -7.78
C THR A 26 -4.35 -8.62 -8.34
N VAL A 27 -5.46 -8.19 -7.75
CA VAL A 27 -6.80 -8.52 -8.22
C VAL A 27 -7.48 -7.23 -8.66
N PRO A 28 -7.27 -6.80 -9.92
CA PRO A 28 -7.88 -5.57 -10.41
C PRO A 28 -9.40 -5.75 -10.48
N LEU A 29 -10.11 -4.97 -9.69
CA LEU A 29 -11.57 -4.94 -9.66
C LEU A 29 -12.04 -3.80 -10.55
N ASN A 30 -12.59 -4.14 -11.72
CA ASN A 30 -13.08 -3.17 -12.68
C ASN A 30 -14.60 -3.18 -12.69
N ASN A 31 -15.24 -2.07 -12.40
CA ASN A 31 -16.70 -1.91 -12.36
C ASN A 31 -17.38 -1.95 -13.74
N VAL A 32 -16.76 -2.54 -14.74
CA VAL A 32 -17.28 -2.49 -16.11
C VAL A 32 -18.05 -3.78 -16.44
N ASN A 33 -19.38 -3.69 -16.52
CA ASN A 33 -20.29 -4.69 -17.11
C ASN A 33 -20.92 -5.77 -16.23
N SER A 34 -21.02 -5.61 -14.93
CA SER A 34 -21.88 -6.50 -14.13
C SER A 34 -23.30 -5.93 -13.99
N GLY A 35 -24.29 -6.80 -14.00
CA GLY A 35 -25.70 -6.39 -13.83
C GLY A 35 -26.04 -5.75 -12.48
N ARG A 36 -25.16 -5.88 -11.50
CA ARG A 36 -25.13 -5.17 -10.21
C ARG A 36 -23.69 -4.70 -9.95
N ALA A 37 -23.49 -3.41 -9.78
CA ALA A 37 -22.22 -2.89 -9.27
C ALA A 37 -22.03 -3.40 -7.83
N PRO A 38 -20.85 -3.94 -7.46
CA PRO A 38 -20.54 -4.25 -6.06
C PRO A 38 -20.65 -2.97 -5.21
N GLU A 39 -21.06 -3.14 -3.97
CA GLU A 39 -21.15 -2.04 -3.00
C GLU A 39 -19.89 -2.03 -2.12
N GLY A 40 -19.63 -0.93 -1.41
CA GLY A 40 -18.49 -0.83 -0.51
C GLY A 40 -18.41 -1.98 0.51
N ALA A 41 -19.56 -2.50 0.97
CA ALA A 41 -19.61 -3.64 1.87
C ALA A 41 -19.06 -4.94 1.24
N ASP A 42 -19.26 -5.15 -0.06
CA ASP A 42 -18.77 -6.33 -0.79
C ASP A 42 -17.23 -6.30 -0.88
N TYR A 43 -16.65 -5.11 -1.10
CA TYR A 43 -15.21 -4.92 -1.13
C TYR A 43 -14.55 -5.10 0.24
N LEU A 44 -15.20 -4.61 1.31
CA LEU A 44 -14.73 -4.88 2.67
C LEU A 44 -14.79 -6.37 3.01
N ALA A 45 -15.88 -7.04 2.63
CA ALA A 45 -16.02 -8.49 2.83
C ALA A 45 -14.90 -9.26 2.11
N PHE A 46 -14.58 -8.87 0.86
CA PHE A 46 -13.46 -9.44 0.10
C PHE A 46 -12.11 -9.20 0.79
N TYR A 47 -11.85 -7.98 1.26
CA TYR A 47 -10.63 -7.66 1.98
C TYR A 47 -10.48 -8.55 3.22
N TYR A 48 -11.49 -8.61 4.09
CA TYR A 48 -11.44 -9.42 5.31
C TYR A 48 -11.35 -10.92 5.04
N ALA A 49 -11.97 -11.41 3.97
CA ALA A 49 -11.87 -12.81 3.56
C ALA A 49 -10.48 -13.21 3.03
N THR A 50 -9.68 -12.24 2.58
CA THR A 50 -8.41 -12.49 1.90
C THR A 50 -7.18 -12.03 2.66
N VAL A 51 -7.29 -11.00 3.52
CA VAL A 51 -6.12 -10.36 4.16
C VAL A 51 -5.30 -11.35 4.99
N ASP A 52 -5.92 -12.17 5.81
CA ASP A 52 -5.22 -13.15 6.63
C ASP A 52 -4.93 -14.45 5.84
N ARG A 53 -5.91 -14.91 5.06
CA ARG A 53 -5.83 -16.18 4.34
C ARG A 53 -4.72 -16.21 3.29
N TYR A 54 -4.52 -15.10 2.59
CA TYR A 54 -3.55 -14.96 1.51
C TYR A 54 -2.45 -13.94 1.82
N ASN A 55 -2.23 -13.65 3.10
CA ASN A 55 -1.26 -12.65 3.53
C ASN A 55 -1.39 -11.34 2.70
N GLY A 56 -2.62 -10.82 2.62
CA GLY A 56 -2.96 -9.68 1.78
C GLY A 56 -2.21 -8.43 2.21
N ILE A 57 -1.47 -7.83 1.29
CA ILE A 57 -0.63 -6.67 1.52
C ILE A 57 -1.28 -5.46 0.86
N LEU A 58 -1.55 -4.43 1.65
CA LEU A 58 -1.97 -3.12 1.17
C LEU A 58 -0.78 -2.17 1.17
N MET A 59 -0.51 -1.56 0.02
CA MET A 59 0.40 -0.44 -0.13
C MET A 59 -0.13 0.51 -1.22
N ALA A 60 -0.88 1.52 -0.80
CA ALA A 60 -1.47 2.50 -1.68
C ALA A 60 -0.69 3.82 -1.60
N ALA A 61 0.05 4.12 -2.64
CA ALA A 61 0.89 5.30 -2.76
C ALA A 61 0.50 6.17 -3.97
N ASN A 62 -0.75 6.08 -4.42
CA ASN A 62 -1.20 6.77 -5.63
C ASN A 62 -1.19 8.29 -5.49
N ASP A 63 -1.34 8.78 -4.26
CA ASP A 63 -1.29 10.21 -3.94
C ASP A 63 0.15 10.69 -3.68
N PHE A 64 1.12 9.79 -3.73
CA PHE A 64 2.52 10.11 -3.50
C PHE A 64 3.12 10.69 -4.78
N ASN A 65 3.24 12.01 -4.84
CA ASN A 65 3.65 12.74 -6.02
C ASN A 65 5.02 13.39 -5.84
N TYR A 66 6.07 12.64 -6.15
CA TYR A 66 7.46 13.04 -5.99
C TYR A 66 8.20 13.00 -7.31
N ASP A 67 8.89 14.10 -7.65
CA ASP A 67 9.78 14.14 -8.80
C ASP A 67 11.17 13.63 -8.44
N LEU A 68 11.50 12.44 -8.93
CA LEU A 68 12.82 11.85 -8.71
C LEU A 68 13.95 12.59 -9.41
N PHE A 69 13.66 13.33 -10.50
CA PHE A 69 14.68 14.07 -11.23
C PHE A 69 15.02 15.38 -10.54
N GLU A 70 14.00 16.06 -10.01
CA GLU A 70 14.17 17.31 -9.28
C GLU A 70 14.39 17.09 -7.77
N GLY A 71 14.17 15.87 -7.27
CA GLY A 71 14.36 15.52 -5.87
C GLY A 71 13.39 16.22 -4.92
N LYS A 72 12.18 16.56 -5.38
CA LYS A 72 11.19 17.31 -4.61
C LYS A 72 9.77 16.78 -4.82
N MET A 73 8.88 17.10 -3.88
CA MET A 73 7.44 16.88 -4.06
C MET A 73 6.88 17.79 -5.14
N LEU A 74 6.04 17.25 -6.03
CA LEU A 74 5.36 18.00 -7.08
C LEU A 74 4.10 18.66 -6.54
N GLY A 75 4.15 19.99 -6.39
CA GLY A 75 3.02 20.83 -5.98
C GLY A 75 2.66 20.71 -4.49
N GLU A 76 1.64 21.42 -4.06
CA GLU A 76 1.15 21.50 -2.68
C GLU A 76 -0.16 20.73 -2.46
N ALA A 77 -0.54 19.81 -3.35
CA ALA A 77 -1.79 19.11 -3.21
C ALA A 77 -1.83 18.25 -1.95
N TYR A 78 -3.00 18.17 -1.36
CA TYR A 78 -3.28 17.43 -0.15
C TYR A 78 -2.91 15.95 -0.29
N GLY A 79 -2.08 15.42 0.62
CA GLY A 79 -1.77 13.98 0.67
C GLY A 79 -0.60 13.50 -0.16
N GLN A 80 0.13 14.39 -0.80
CA GLN A 80 1.20 14.03 -1.75
C GLN A 80 2.37 13.23 -1.19
N ASP A 81 2.57 13.23 0.13
CA ASP A 81 3.63 12.50 0.79
C ASP A 81 3.11 11.42 1.76
N TYR A 82 1.82 11.08 1.65
CA TYR A 82 1.20 10.01 2.41
C TYR A 82 1.08 8.75 1.55
N ALA A 83 1.28 7.60 2.19
CA ALA A 83 0.94 6.30 1.64
C ALA A 83 0.14 5.51 2.69
N HIS A 84 -0.75 4.63 2.22
CA HIS A 84 -1.60 3.82 3.07
C HIS A 84 -1.12 2.38 3.02
N ILE A 85 -0.95 1.77 4.20
CA ILE A 85 -0.48 0.39 4.35
C ILE A 85 -1.39 -0.36 5.33
N ASN A 86 -1.31 -1.68 5.33
CA ASN A 86 -1.81 -2.51 6.43
C ASN A 86 -0.64 -3.13 7.22
N ARG A 87 -0.92 -3.84 8.34
CA ARG A 87 0.11 -4.50 9.16
C ARG A 87 0.90 -5.54 8.38
N ASN A 88 0.28 -6.25 7.44
CA ASN A 88 0.98 -7.25 6.64
C ASN A 88 2.10 -6.63 5.80
N TYR A 89 1.93 -5.36 5.38
CA TYR A 89 3.01 -4.64 4.71
C TYR A 89 4.25 -4.49 5.59
N LEU A 90 4.11 -4.23 6.89
CA LEU A 90 5.25 -4.07 7.82
C LEU A 90 6.04 -5.37 8.01
N ALA A 91 5.35 -6.51 7.99
CA ALA A 91 6.01 -7.81 8.00
C ALA A 91 6.71 -8.12 6.67
N PHE A 92 6.09 -7.70 5.56
CA PHE A 92 6.61 -7.88 4.21
C PHE A 92 7.76 -6.92 3.89
N ASN A 93 7.68 -5.66 4.35
CA ASN A 93 8.69 -4.61 4.16
C ASN A 93 9.07 -4.00 5.52
N PRO A 94 10.07 -4.56 6.21
CA PRO A 94 10.44 -4.13 7.55
C PRO A 94 10.80 -2.64 7.62
N ILE A 95 10.19 -1.93 8.57
CA ILE A 95 10.43 -0.54 8.88
C ILE A 95 10.93 -0.46 10.33
N TYR A 96 11.92 0.36 10.60
CA TYR A 96 12.58 0.41 11.88
C TYR A 96 12.32 1.74 12.60
N ALA A 97 12.01 1.67 13.88
CA ALA A 97 11.95 2.82 14.76
C ALA A 97 13.36 3.40 15.02
N LEU A 98 13.44 4.56 15.67
CA LEU A 98 14.72 5.27 15.86
C LEU A 98 15.73 4.53 16.75
N ASP A 99 15.26 3.62 17.59
CA ASP A 99 16.09 2.75 18.44
C ASP A 99 16.53 1.45 17.74
N GLY A 100 16.12 1.26 16.49
CA GLY A 100 16.42 0.09 15.69
C GLY A 100 15.44 -1.08 15.87
N GLU A 101 14.39 -0.94 16.69
CA GLU A 101 13.33 -1.93 16.79
C GLU A 101 12.48 -1.93 15.51
N GLN A 102 12.14 -3.13 15.00
CA GLN A 102 11.23 -3.24 13.89
C GLN A 102 9.82 -2.83 14.32
N ILE A 103 9.20 -1.92 13.57
CA ILE A 103 7.83 -1.49 13.83
C ILE A 103 6.87 -2.63 13.52
N GLY A 104 6.08 -2.99 14.53
CA GLY A 104 5.08 -4.04 14.51
C GLY A 104 4.06 -3.83 15.63
N ASP A 105 3.37 -4.90 16.04
CA ASP A 105 2.27 -4.85 17.02
C ASP A 105 2.63 -4.19 18.34
N ALA A 106 3.88 -4.31 18.80
CA ALA A 106 4.33 -3.71 20.05
C ALA A 106 4.30 -2.17 20.04
N LEU A 107 4.47 -1.54 18.88
CA LEU A 107 4.51 -0.09 18.71
C LEU A 107 3.21 0.50 18.13
N LEU A 108 2.33 -0.35 17.60
CA LEU A 108 1.06 0.06 17.03
C LEU A 108 -0.06 -0.04 18.06
N SER A 109 -0.98 0.91 18.01
CA SER A 109 -2.19 0.91 18.82
C SER A 109 -3.30 0.13 18.11
N ASP A 110 -4.09 -0.62 18.87
CA ASP A 110 -5.29 -1.28 18.34
C ASP A 110 -6.54 -0.37 18.37
N THR A 111 -6.43 0.80 19.00
CA THR A 111 -7.57 1.71 19.21
C THR A 111 -7.40 3.09 18.60
N HIS A 112 -6.18 3.44 18.18
CA HIS A 112 -5.85 4.76 17.63
C HIS A 112 -5.46 4.64 16.15
N VAL A 113 -5.57 5.76 15.45
CA VAL A 113 -4.99 5.87 14.10
C VAL A 113 -3.47 5.79 14.20
N ASN A 114 -2.87 4.77 13.61
CA ASN A 114 -1.41 4.62 13.59
C ASN A 114 -0.80 5.34 12.39
N ILE A 115 0.14 6.24 12.65
CA ILE A 115 0.89 6.96 11.63
C ILE A 115 2.39 6.78 11.87
N LEU A 116 3.10 6.26 10.87
CA LEU A 116 4.55 6.20 10.89
C LEU A 116 5.09 7.46 10.23
N LEU A 117 5.74 8.30 11.02
CA LEU A 117 6.28 9.58 10.59
C LEU A 117 7.80 9.44 10.40
N PRO A 118 8.35 9.73 9.20
CA PRO A 118 9.80 9.67 9.00
C PRO A 118 10.51 10.71 9.87
N LYS A 119 11.68 10.35 10.40
CA LYS A 119 12.47 11.25 11.27
C LYS A 119 12.77 12.59 10.59
N SER A 120 13.04 12.57 9.30
CA SER A 120 13.30 13.78 8.51
C SER A 120 12.11 14.74 8.46
N LYS A 121 10.89 14.28 8.75
CA LYS A 121 9.65 15.07 8.78
C LYS A 121 9.06 15.25 10.17
N GLU A 122 9.81 14.98 11.23
CA GLU A 122 9.32 15.11 12.63
C GLU A 122 8.78 16.50 12.93
N TYR A 123 9.29 17.53 12.25
CA TYR A 123 8.80 18.91 12.37
C TYR A 123 7.32 19.08 11.98
N ARG A 124 6.72 18.13 11.28
CA ARG A 124 5.29 18.10 10.89
C ARG A 124 4.41 17.34 11.88
N ARG A 125 4.92 16.91 13.03
CA ARG A 125 4.21 16.03 13.97
C ARG A 125 2.82 16.56 14.36
N ASP A 126 2.69 17.85 14.60
CA ASP A 126 1.42 18.45 15.04
C ASP A 126 0.41 18.51 13.88
N GLU A 127 0.84 18.90 12.68
CA GLU A 127 0.05 18.83 11.46
C GLU A 127 -0.45 17.40 11.17
N VAL A 128 0.45 16.42 11.28
CA VAL A 128 0.14 15.01 11.05
C VAL A 128 -0.85 14.49 12.09
N ARG A 129 -0.73 14.91 13.35
CA ARG A 129 -1.67 14.56 14.43
C ARG A 129 -3.05 15.14 14.17
N GLU A 130 -3.15 16.41 13.85
CA GLU A 130 -4.42 17.09 13.55
C GLU A 130 -5.13 16.40 12.37
N ARG A 131 -4.37 16.11 11.33
CA ARG A 131 -4.89 15.40 10.16
C ARG A 131 -5.35 13.97 10.48
N GLY A 132 -4.51 13.21 11.21
CA GLY A 132 -4.84 11.84 11.62
C GLY A 132 -6.08 11.77 12.50
N ALA A 133 -6.28 12.74 13.38
CA ALA A 133 -7.46 12.84 14.24
C ALA A 133 -8.77 12.96 13.45
N SER A 134 -8.72 13.50 12.21
CA SER A 134 -9.90 13.60 11.34
C SER A 134 -10.27 12.28 10.66
N TRP A 135 -9.41 11.26 10.70
CA TRP A 135 -9.65 9.97 10.03
C TRP A 135 -10.25 8.91 10.95
N GLY A 136 -10.04 9.00 12.26
CA GLY A 136 -10.52 8.02 13.23
C GLY A 136 -11.75 8.47 13.99
N ASN A 137 -12.55 7.52 14.48
CA ASN A 137 -13.74 7.80 15.27
C ASN A 137 -13.42 8.38 16.67
N SER A 138 -12.24 8.03 17.24
CA SER A 138 -11.82 8.51 18.57
C SER A 138 -11.12 9.86 18.55
N GLY A 139 -10.64 10.29 17.39
CA GLY A 139 -9.76 11.46 17.28
C GLY A 139 -8.35 11.26 17.83
N ASP A 140 -8.03 10.07 18.34
CA ASP A 140 -6.73 9.73 18.90
C ASP A 140 -5.77 9.21 17.84
N VAL A 141 -4.50 9.67 17.91
CA VAL A 141 -3.48 9.34 16.93
C VAL A 141 -2.21 8.85 17.64
N ASN A 142 -1.79 7.64 17.28
CA ASN A 142 -0.50 7.10 17.65
C ASN A 142 0.52 7.43 16.56
N ILE A 143 1.53 8.25 16.87
CA ILE A 143 2.60 8.62 15.94
C ILE A 143 3.89 7.93 16.36
N VAL A 144 4.33 6.99 15.54
CA VAL A 144 5.61 6.30 15.68
C VAL A 144 6.62 6.91 14.72
N LEU A 145 7.76 7.38 15.26
CA LEU A 145 8.85 7.86 14.41
C LEU A 145 9.65 6.69 13.84
N TYR A 146 9.89 6.69 12.55
CA TYR A 146 10.76 5.70 11.91
C TYR A 146 12.04 6.32 11.35
N ASP A 147 13.10 5.50 11.29
CA ASP A 147 14.38 5.88 10.68
C ASP A 147 14.28 5.73 9.16
N ASP A 148 14.06 6.85 8.47
CA ASP A 148 13.95 6.92 7.02
C ASP A 148 15.29 6.76 6.28
N LYS A 149 16.41 6.61 7.00
CA LYS A 149 17.71 6.24 6.44
C LYS A 149 17.99 4.74 6.52
N ALA A 150 17.40 4.06 7.52
CA ALA A 150 17.51 2.64 7.72
C ALA A 150 16.35 1.84 7.09
N SER A 151 15.31 2.53 6.60
CA SER A 151 14.07 1.92 6.12
C SER A 151 13.83 2.28 4.66
N ASP A 152 13.96 1.30 3.77
CA ASP A 152 13.58 1.44 2.37
C ASP A 152 12.10 1.13 2.19
N ILE A 153 11.33 2.09 1.70
CA ILE A 153 9.89 1.95 1.47
C ILE A 153 9.62 1.78 -0.01
N TYR A 154 8.92 0.71 -0.38
CA TYR A 154 8.58 0.40 -1.77
C TYR A 154 7.08 0.28 -1.97
N SER A 155 6.57 0.87 -3.07
CA SER A 155 5.17 0.75 -3.47
C SER A 155 4.84 -0.61 -4.12
N TYR A 156 5.84 -1.31 -4.66
CA TYR A 156 5.67 -2.54 -5.44
C TYR A 156 4.67 -2.42 -6.60
N ASN A 157 4.42 -1.19 -7.06
CA ASN A 157 3.49 -0.89 -8.14
C ASN A 157 4.12 0.13 -9.10
N ALA A 158 4.31 -0.27 -10.35
CA ALA A 158 4.91 0.57 -11.39
C ALA A 158 4.04 1.78 -11.78
N SER A 159 2.72 1.71 -11.52
CA SER A 159 1.79 2.78 -11.89
C SER A 159 1.80 3.98 -10.93
N THR A 160 2.59 3.95 -9.86
CA THR A 160 2.63 5.02 -8.85
C THR A 160 3.41 6.26 -9.28
N GLY A 161 3.80 6.38 -10.52
CA GLY A 161 4.44 7.59 -11.08
C GLY A 161 5.85 7.89 -10.57
N LEU A 162 6.46 7.01 -9.80
CA LEU A 162 7.71 7.23 -9.08
C LEU A 162 8.98 6.88 -9.87
N GLY A 163 8.96 7.03 -11.18
CA GLY A 163 10.17 6.93 -12.00
C GLY A 163 10.79 5.54 -12.09
N GLY A 164 10.00 4.48 -11.95
CA GLY A 164 10.37 3.13 -12.40
C GLY A 164 11.03 2.20 -11.38
N ASN A 165 11.27 2.62 -10.14
CA ASN A 165 11.84 1.74 -9.12
C ASN A 165 10.92 1.44 -7.93
N GLY A 166 9.74 2.05 -7.89
CA GLY A 166 8.76 1.87 -6.81
C GLY A 166 9.20 2.37 -5.43
N ALA A 167 10.40 2.95 -5.28
CA ALA A 167 10.87 3.48 -4.01
C ALA A 167 10.15 4.79 -3.65
N LEU A 168 9.74 4.91 -2.40
CA LEU A 168 9.09 6.09 -1.85
C LEU A 168 10.05 6.82 -0.91
N PRO A 169 10.51 8.03 -1.24
CA PRO A 169 11.42 8.77 -0.38
C PRO A 169 10.70 9.30 0.85
N ALA A 170 10.96 8.69 2.01
CA ALA A 170 10.47 9.10 3.33
C ALA A 170 8.95 9.42 3.37
N PRO A 171 8.06 8.48 2.99
CA PRO A 171 6.62 8.71 3.04
C PRO A 171 6.11 8.78 4.47
N ILE A 172 5.03 9.53 4.69
CA ILE A 172 4.22 9.40 5.91
C ILE A 172 3.27 8.21 5.69
N LEU A 173 3.39 7.17 6.51
CA LEU A 173 2.63 5.95 6.33
C LEU A 173 1.44 5.90 7.30
N VAL A 174 0.25 5.69 6.76
CA VAL A 174 -0.98 5.51 7.55
C VAL A 174 -1.35 4.04 7.56
N VAL A 175 -1.36 3.44 8.74
CA VAL A 175 -1.76 2.03 8.89
C VAL A 175 -3.28 1.95 8.89
N LYS A 176 -3.84 1.32 7.87
CA LYS A 176 -5.28 1.18 7.63
C LYS A 176 -5.79 -0.14 8.16
N GLU A 177 -6.56 -0.06 9.25
CA GLU A 177 -7.16 -1.21 9.92
C GLU A 177 -8.49 -0.83 10.55
N GLY A 178 -9.33 -1.83 10.84
CA GLY A 178 -10.59 -1.65 11.55
C GLY A 178 -11.47 -0.55 10.93
N ASP A 179 -11.89 0.40 11.73
CA ASP A 179 -12.77 1.49 11.34
C ASP A 179 -12.18 2.49 10.34
N LEU A 180 -10.87 2.40 10.07
CA LEU A 180 -10.19 3.21 9.04
C LEU A 180 -10.33 2.61 7.63
N LEU A 181 -10.86 1.40 7.53
CA LEU A 181 -11.12 0.76 6.25
C LEU A 181 -12.51 1.14 5.75
N ASP A 182 -12.55 1.62 4.52
CA ASP A 182 -13.78 1.90 3.78
C ASP A 182 -13.78 1.08 2.49
N GLY A 183 -14.92 0.50 2.16
CA GLY A 183 -15.05 -0.35 0.99
C GLY A 183 -14.77 0.37 -0.33
N LEU A 184 -15.06 1.66 -0.43
CA LEU A 184 -14.75 2.46 -1.61
C LEU A 184 -13.24 2.67 -1.76
N PHE A 185 -12.51 2.80 -0.65
CA PHE A 185 -11.05 2.84 -0.70
C PHE A 185 -10.47 1.49 -1.11
N ILE A 186 -10.99 0.38 -0.58
CA ILE A 186 -10.57 -0.98 -0.99
C ILE A 186 -10.81 -1.18 -2.49
N GLU A 187 -11.96 -0.80 -3.02
CA GLU A 187 -12.25 -0.83 -4.44
C GLU A 187 -11.20 -0.06 -5.25
N ALA A 188 -10.97 1.21 -4.89
CA ALA A 188 -10.00 2.05 -5.57
C ALA A 188 -8.58 1.46 -5.52
N TRP A 189 -8.17 0.94 -4.36
CA TRP A 189 -6.83 0.36 -4.18
C TRP A 189 -6.67 -0.96 -4.93
N CYS A 190 -7.69 -1.81 -4.98
CA CYS A 190 -7.68 -3.01 -5.81
C CYS A 190 -7.57 -2.65 -7.29
N SER A 191 -8.40 -1.71 -7.77
CA SER A 191 -8.39 -1.26 -9.17
C SER A 191 -7.04 -0.68 -9.60
N GLN A 192 -6.30 -0.09 -8.66
CA GLN A 192 -4.98 0.51 -8.89
C GLN A 192 -3.82 -0.46 -8.65
N GLY A 193 -4.10 -1.73 -8.31
CA GLY A 193 -3.08 -2.73 -8.03
C GLY A 193 -2.31 -2.47 -6.73
N ALA A 194 -2.91 -1.74 -5.77
CA ALA A 194 -2.31 -1.42 -4.48
C ALA A 194 -2.58 -2.48 -3.40
N TYR A 195 -3.41 -3.48 -3.70
CA TYR A 195 -3.68 -4.62 -2.83
C TYR A 195 -3.27 -5.91 -3.54
N PHE A 196 -2.37 -6.68 -2.94
CA PHE A 196 -1.83 -7.91 -3.51
C PHE A 196 -1.92 -9.07 -2.52
N LEU A 197 -2.20 -10.24 -3.05
CA LEU A 197 -2.47 -11.48 -2.34
C LEU A 197 -1.39 -12.52 -2.65
N TYR A 198 -0.93 -13.25 -1.66
CA TYR A 198 -0.03 -14.38 -1.87
C TYR A 198 -0.82 -15.61 -2.31
N VAL A 199 -0.84 -15.86 -3.62
CA VAL A 199 -1.58 -16.98 -4.26
C VAL A 199 -0.62 -17.74 -5.18
N PRO A 200 0.27 -18.57 -4.62
CA PRO A 200 1.33 -19.25 -5.38
C PRO A 200 0.81 -20.48 -6.12
N THR A 201 -0.18 -20.28 -7.00
CA THR A 201 -0.77 -21.32 -7.84
C THR A 201 -0.63 -20.97 -9.31
N ASP A 202 -0.75 -21.96 -10.19
CA ASP A 202 -0.74 -21.74 -11.64
C ASP A 202 -2.02 -21.03 -12.15
N ASP A 203 -3.11 -21.11 -11.38
CA ASP A 203 -4.37 -20.43 -11.66
C ASP A 203 -4.89 -19.67 -10.43
N PRO A 204 -4.33 -18.48 -10.13
CA PRO A 204 -4.78 -17.64 -9.02
C PRO A 204 -6.25 -17.22 -9.12
N TYR A 205 -6.76 -17.09 -10.34
CA TYR A 205 -8.17 -16.72 -10.56
C TYR A 205 -9.11 -17.83 -10.08
N ALA A 206 -8.86 -19.08 -10.44
CA ALA A 206 -9.66 -20.21 -9.98
C ALA A 206 -9.64 -20.35 -8.47
N GLU A 207 -8.50 -20.08 -7.83
CA GLU A 207 -8.34 -20.10 -6.36
C GLU A 207 -9.18 -18.99 -5.67
N LEU A 208 -9.23 -17.79 -6.24
CA LEU A 208 -9.95 -16.64 -5.66
C LEU A 208 -11.44 -16.62 -6.02
N LEU A 209 -11.86 -17.32 -7.07
CA LEU A 209 -13.23 -17.30 -7.58
C LEU A 209 -14.32 -17.65 -6.53
N PRO A 210 -14.15 -18.65 -5.65
CA PRO A 210 -15.12 -18.93 -4.60
C PRO A 210 -15.32 -17.74 -3.66
N ILE A 211 -14.23 -17.06 -3.26
CA ILE A 211 -14.27 -15.92 -2.35
C ILE A 211 -14.96 -14.73 -3.00
N LEU A 212 -14.64 -14.43 -4.26
CA LEU A 212 -15.31 -13.37 -5.01
C LEU A 212 -16.82 -13.57 -5.01
N ARG A 213 -17.28 -14.81 -5.24
CA ARG A 213 -18.72 -15.16 -5.24
C ARG A 213 -19.35 -15.03 -3.85
N GLU A 214 -18.66 -15.49 -2.80
CA GLU A 214 -19.14 -15.41 -1.41
C GLU A 214 -19.26 -13.97 -0.93
N THR A 215 -18.38 -13.09 -1.40
CA THR A 215 -18.35 -11.67 -1.05
C THR A 215 -19.20 -10.78 -1.96
N GLY A 216 -19.94 -11.36 -2.90
CA GLY A 216 -20.85 -10.62 -3.77
C GLY A 216 -20.17 -9.90 -4.92
N ILE A 217 -18.86 -10.09 -5.12
CA ILE A 217 -18.13 -9.54 -6.26
C ILE A 217 -18.33 -10.41 -7.48
N ASP A 218 -18.89 -9.82 -8.55
CA ASP A 218 -19.06 -10.55 -9.81
C ASP A 218 -17.69 -10.86 -10.43
N ALA A 219 -17.46 -12.13 -10.68
CA ALA A 219 -16.24 -12.61 -11.32
C ALA A 219 -15.96 -11.94 -12.68
N ALA A 220 -16.99 -11.48 -13.38
CA ALA A 220 -16.86 -10.74 -14.64
C ALA A 220 -16.26 -9.33 -14.46
N THR A 221 -16.26 -8.80 -13.23
CA THR A 221 -15.64 -7.49 -12.91
C THR A 221 -14.15 -7.61 -12.61
N VAL A 222 -13.64 -8.83 -12.45
CA VAL A 222 -12.24 -9.09 -12.12
C VAL A 222 -11.45 -9.30 -13.40
N SER A 223 -10.48 -8.43 -13.62
CA SER A 223 -9.46 -8.67 -14.64
C SER A 223 -8.54 -9.82 -14.23
N THR A 224 -7.89 -10.46 -15.19
CA THR A 224 -6.91 -11.51 -14.90
C THR A 224 -5.90 -11.02 -13.85
N PRO A 225 -5.72 -11.75 -12.74
CA PRO A 225 -4.73 -11.40 -11.74
C PRO A 225 -3.35 -11.22 -12.37
N THR A 226 -2.68 -10.15 -12.01
CA THR A 226 -1.36 -9.82 -12.56
C THR A 226 -0.31 -9.80 -11.45
N VAL A 227 0.92 -10.18 -11.79
CA VAL A 227 2.04 -10.08 -10.86
C VAL A 227 2.33 -8.60 -10.60
N PRO A 228 2.53 -8.19 -9.32
CA PRO A 228 2.97 -6.84 -9.02
C PRO A 228 4.24 -6.50 -9.81
N SER A 229 4.25 -5.34 -10.44
CA SER A 229 5.34 -4.94 -11.34
C SER A 229 6.06 -3.71 -10.80
N CYS A 230 7.37 -3.80 -10.70
CA CYS A 230 8.26 -2.67 -10.39
C CYS A 230 9.01 -2.16 -11.63
N THR A 231 8.64 -2.63 -12.80
CA THR A 231 9.22 -2.19 -14.08
C THR A 231 8.22 -1.34 -14.84
N SER A 232 8.62 -0.14 -15.20
CA SER A 232 8.00 0.71 -16.23
C SER A 232 8.76 0.62 -17.54
#